data_cf2e663609e087678f3fc3d8e1f859e3
#
_entry.id   cf2e663609e087678f3fc3d8e1f859e3
#
_cell.length_a   1.000
_cell.length_b   1.000
_cell.length_c   1.000
_cell.angle_alpha   90.00
_cell.angle_beta   90.00
_cell.angle_gamma   90.00
#
_symmetry.space_group_name_H-M   'P 1'
#
loop_
_entity.id
_entity.type
_entity.pdbx_description
1 polymer ?
#
loop_
_entity_poly.entity_id
_entity_poly.type
_entity_poly.pdbx_seq_one_letter_code
_entity_poly.pdbx_strand_id
1 'polypeptide(L)'
;MYRVELCRCRFRDVFRPPRGCLSLQIISEEISGNNGYVELAFRAKKLDDKDLFSKSDPFLEIYRIDDDRSEQLVYRTEVVKNNLSPVWEPFKVSLNSLCSCEEKRKLRGVVWDYDSRGKHDFIGEFFTTFEEMQKAMGENKVQWDCMNPKYKIKKRNYKNSGVVVLLDLKIHRVYSFLDYIMGGCQIHFTVAIDFTASNGDPRNSCSLHYINPYQPNEYLKALVAVGEICQDYDSDKKFSALGFGARIPPKYEVSHDFAINFNPDNDECEGIQGVVESYQSCLPKIQLYGPTNVAPIITKVARVAADEERTKEASQYFILLILTDGVVTDMADTREAIVRASYLPMSIIIVGVGNADFTDMQILDGDDGVLRSPKGEPVLRDIVQFVPFREFKNASPTALAKCVLAEVPKQVVEYYSYKAFPPRCPRPPTPDPSLGSPQ
;
A
#
# COMPACT_ATOMS: atom_id res chain seq x y z
N MET A 1 9.58 -8.52 24.20
CA MET A 1 8.65 -7.85 25.14
C MET A 1 7.58 -7.21 24.28
N TYR A 2 6.48 -7.91 24.06
CA TYR A 2 5.40 -7.48 23.17
C TYR A 2 4.59 -6.39 23.87
N ARG A 3 4.56 -5.21 23.30
CA ARG A 3 3.69 -4.12 23.75
C ARG A 3 2.47 -4.13 22.84
N VAL A 4 1.38 -4.73 23.33
CA VAL A 4 0.08 -4.63 22.68
C VAL A 4 -0.51 -3.29 23.09
N GLU A 5 -0.52 -2.31 22.22
CA GLU A 5 -1.33 -1.11 22.38
C GLU A 5 -2.74 -1.41 21.85
N LEU A 6 -3.64 -1.63 22.79
CA LEU A 6 -5.07 -1.72 22.52
C LEU A 6 -5.58 -0.33 22.11
N CYS A 7 -5.85 -0.13 20.83
CA CYS A 7 -6.67 0.96 20.36
C CYS A 7 -8.07 0.80 20.97
N ARG A 8 -8.41 1.66 21.94
CA ARG A 8 -9.75 1.71 22.54
C ARG A 8 -10.71 2.38 21.55
N CYS A 9 -11.35 1.61 20.69
CA CYS A 9 -12.57 2.04 20.04
C CYS A 9 -13.68 2.11 21.12
N ARG A 10 -14.14 3.32 21.45
CA ARG A 10 -15.36 3.52 22.24
C ARG A 10 -16.56 3.25 21.35
N PHE A 11 -17.12 2.04 21.41
CA PHE A 11 -18.49 1.81 20.98
C PHE A 11 -19.46 2.45 22.00
N ARG A 12 -20.21 3.45 21.57
CA ARG A 12 -21.41 3.87 22.29
C ARG A 12 -22.54 2.89 21.94
N ASP A 13 -23.11 2.30 23.00
CA ASP A 13 -24.27 1.41 22.93
C ASP A 13 -25.45 2.04 22.20
N VAL A 14 -25.79 1.49 21.04
CA VAL A 14 -27.14 1.46 20.51
C VAL A 14 -27.33 0.11 19.81
N PHE A 15 -28.24 -0.70 20.36
CA PHE A 15 -28.67 -2.05 20.00
C PHE A 15 -27.98 -3.20 20.73
N ARG A 16 -28.74 -3.81 21.67
CA ARG A 16 -28.46 -5.15 22.20
C ARG A 16 -28.82 -6.18 21.12
N PRO A 17 -27.87 -6.96 20.62
CA PRO A 17 -28.19 -8.17 19.85
C PRO A 17 -28.54 -9.35 20.79
N PRO A 18 -29.32 -10.33 20.34
CA PRO A 18 -29.59 -11.53 21.09
C PRO A 18 -28.33 -12.37 21.25
N ARG A 19 -28.28 -13.18 22.33
CA ARG A 19 -27.16 -14.04 22.72
C ARG A 19 -26.73 -14.94 21.56
N GLY A 20 -25.67 -14.57 20.88
CA GLY A 20 -24.97 -15.37 19.87
C GLY A 20 -23.47 -15.13 20.01
N CYS A 21 -22.67 -16.19 19.84
CA CYS A 21 -21.22 -16.16 19.90
C CYS A 21 -20.64 -15.02 19.08
N LEU A 22 -20.00 -14.04 19.72
CA LEU A 22 -19.11 -13.07 19.08
C LEU A 22 -17.80 -13.80 18.71
N SER A 23 -17.59 -14.11 17.45
CA SER A 23 -16.27 -14.47 16.97
C SER A 23 -15.50 -13.19 16.68
N LEU A 24 -14.53 -12.86 17.52
CA LEU A 24 -13.58 -11.81 17.28
C LEU A 24 -12.53 -12.34 16.30
N GLN A 25 -12.56 -11.91 15.07
CA GLN A 25 -11.49 -12.21 14.10
C GLN A 25 -10.41 -11.13 14.26
N ILE A 26 -9.35 -11.46 14.99
CA ILE A 26 -8.17 -10.59 15.09
C ILE A 26 -7.31 -10.90 13.87
N ILE A 27 -7.28 -9.97 12.91
CA ILE A 27 -6.28 -9.97 11.85
C ILE A 27 -5.10 -9.18 12.42
N SER A 28 -4.06 -9.87 12.87
CA SER A 28 -2.80 -9.24 13.26
C SER A 28 -1.92 -9.13 12.01
N GLU A 29 -1.77 -7.95 11.46
CA GLU A 29 -0.62 -7.64 10.61
C GLU A 29 0.56 -7.30 11.52
N GLU A 30 1.70 -7.97 11.34
CA GLU A 30 2.94 -7.56 12.00
C GLU A 30 3.37 -6.22 11.41
N ILE A 31 3.13 -5.15 12.16
CA ILE A 31 3.67 -3.83 11.86
C ILE A 31 5.12 -3.84 12.33
N SER A 32 6.02 -4.41 11.53
CA SER A 32 7.43 -4.20 11.71
C SER A 32 7.82 -2.95 10.91
N GLY A 33 8.10 -1.86 11.57
CA GLY A 33 8.55 -0.60 10.95
C GLY A 33 9.88 -0.69 10.19
N ASN A 34 10.35 -1.90 9.91
CA ASN A 34 11.58 -2.25 9.20
C ASN A 34 11.34 -3.23 8.04
N ASN A 35 10.16 -3.23 7.43
CA ASN A 35 9.93 -4.01 6.21
C ASN A 35 10.79 -3.44 5.09
N GLY A 36 11.61 -4.31 4.49
CA GLY A 36 12.50 -3.91 3.41
C GLY A 36 13.51 -4.99 3.11
N TYR A 37 14.41 -4.66 2.21
CA TYR A 37 15.58 -5.48 1.91
C TYR A 37 16.85 -4.64 1.97
N VAL A 38 17.95 -5.30 2.23
CA VAL A 38 19.27 -4.69 2.24
C VAL A 38 20.13 -5.32 1.14
N GLU A 39 20.84 -4.48 0.41
CA GLU A 39 21.87 -4.89 -0.53
C GLU A 39 23.22 -4.77 0.17
N LEU A 40 23.98 -5.87 0.18
CA LEU A 40 25.23 -6.03 0.89
C LEU A 40 26.35 -6.39 -0.08
N ALA A 41 27.48 -5.69 0.02
CA ALA A 41 28.68 -5.98 -0.75
C ALA A 41 29.85 -6.35 0.19
N PHE A 42 30.31 -7.59 0.11
CA PHE A 42 31.39 -8.10 0.96
C PHE A 42 32.65 -8.41 0.17
N ARG A 43 33.77 -8.34 0.87
CA ARG A 43 35.08 -8.90 0.44
C ARG A 43 35.81 -9.49 1.63
N ALA A 44 36.80 -10.31 1.36
CA ALA A 44 37.75 -10.68 2.39
C ALA A 44 39.21 -10.31 1.98
N LYS A 45 40.09 -10.35 2.94
CA LYS A 45 41.55 -10.09 2.76
C LYS A 45 42.34 -11.12 3.51
N LYS A 46 43.41 -11.63 2.87
CA LYS A 46 44.41 -12.49 3.49
C LYS A 46 43.77 -13.66 4.26
N LEU A 47 42.83 -14.35 3.62
CA LEU A 47 42.27 -15.58 4.17
C LEU A 47 43.37 -16.65 4.30
N ASP A 48 43.27 -17.49 5.34
CA ASP A 48 44.13 -18.66 5.50
C ASP A 48 43.92 -19.63 4.33
N ASP A 49 45.03 -20.14 3.79
CA ASP A 49 45.04 -21.16 2.78
C ASP A 49 44.81 -22.54 3.41
N LYS A 50 43.86 -23.32 2.86
CA LYS A 50 43.55 -24.69 3.31
C LYS A 50 44.02 -25.75 2.33
N ASP A 51 44.28 -25.35 1.11
CA ASP A 51 44.73 -26.23 0.05
C ASP A 51 46.28 -26.41 0.06
N LEU A 52 46.72 -27.59 -0.30
CA LEU A 52 48.17 -27.91 -0.35
C LEU A 52 48.80 -27.52 -1.71
N PHE A 53 48.03 -27.47 -2.78
CA PHE A 53 48.53 -27.32 -4.15
C PHE A 53 47.90 -26.16 -4.92
N SER A 54 46.87 -25.52 -4.34
CA SER A 54 46.17 -24.37 -4.90
C SER A 54 45.84 -23.39 -3.76
N LYS A 55 45.38 -22.18 -4.09
CA LYS A 55 44.78 -21.32 -3.08
C LYS A 55 43.32 -21.76 -2.85
N SER A 56 42.86 -21.53 -1.64
CA SER A 56 41.47 -21.79 -1.26
C SER A 56 40.44 -21.14 -2.21
N ASP A 57 39.29 -21.77 -2.33
CA ASP A 57 38.11 -21.35 -3.10
C ASP A 57 37.02 -20.79 -2.16
N PRO A 58 37.17 -19.55 -1.60
CA PRO A 58 36.37 -19.08 -0.51
C PRO A 58 34.95 -18.68 -0.91
N PHE A 59 33.98 -18.98 -0.03
CA PHE A 59 32.63 -18.44 -0.02
C PHE A 59 32.22 -18.02 1.41
N LEU A 60 31.25 -17.13 1.51
CA LEU A 60 30.74 -16.58 2.77
C LEU A 60 29.31 -17.07 2.98
N GLU A 61 29.02 -17.55 4.18
CA GLU A 61 27.67 -17.79 4.67
C GLU A 61 27.32 -16.82 5.79
N ILE A 62 26.10 -16.29 5.76
CA ILE A 62 25.56 -15.44 6.81
C ILE A 62 24.41 -16.18 7.48
N TYR A 63 24.47 -16.29 8.80
CA TYR A 63 23.45 -16.92 9.64
C TYR A 63 22.85 -15.91 10.59
N ARG A 64 21.54 -16.01 10.79
CA ARG A 64 20.81 -15.36 11.87
C ARG A 64 20.81 -16.27 13.08
N ILE A 65 21.06 -15.71 14.26
CA ILE A 65 20.98 -16.43 15.53
C ILE A 65 19.64 -16.06 16.18
N ASP A 66 18.75 -17.05 16.32
CA ASP A 66 17.44 -16.88 16.93
C ASP A 66 17.52 -16.97 18.47
N ASP A 67 16.44 -16.64 19.18
CA ASP A 67 16.40 -16.53 20.65
C ASP A 67 16.62 -17.88 21.34
N ASP A 68 16.28 -18.99 20.68
CA ASP A 68 16.56 -20.37 21.12
C ASP A 68 18.00 -20.80 20.81
N ARG A 69 18.84 -19.90 20.28
CA ARG A 69 20.21 -20.10 19.81
C ARG A 69 20.33 -20.99 18.56
N SER A 70 19.23 -21.30 17.89
CA SER A 70 19.32 -21.92 16.57
C SER A 70 19.92 -20.94 15.54
N GLU A 71 20.59 -21.50 14.54
CA GLU A 71 21.20 -20.74 13.47
C GLU A 71 20.43 -20.98 12.18
N GLN A 72 19.94 -19.93 11.55
CA GLN A 72 19.24 -19.98 10.28
C GLN A 72 20.15 -19.41 9.19
N LEU A 73 20.41 -20.19 8.13
CA LEU A 73 21.16 -19.70 6.98
C LEU A 73 20.32 -18.63 6.26
N VAL A 74 20.87 -17.41 6.21
CA VAL A 74 20.25 -16.27 5.53
C VAL A 74 20.68 -16.17 4.08
N TYR A 75 21.99 -16.29 3.86
CA TYR A 75 22.56 -16.18 2.52
C TYR A 75 23.88 -16.94 2.41
N ARG A 76 24.15 -17.48 1.20
CA ARG A 76 25.44 -18.04 0.80
C ARG A 76 25.89 -17.36 -0.49
N THR A 77 27.11 -16.83 -0.50
CA THR A 77 27.69 -16.21 -1.70
C THR A 77 28.11 -17.27 -2.73
N GLU A 78 28.46 -16.81 -3.91
CA GLU A 78 29.18 -17.62 -4.89
C GLU A 78 30.59 -17.99 -4.39
N VAL A 79 31.18 -19.00 -5.02
CA VAL A 79 32.54 -19.47 -4.75
C VAL A 79 33.51 -18.70 -5.65
N VAL A 80 34.46 -17.99 -5.05
CA VAL A 80 35.53 -17.31 -5.79
C VAL A 80 36.77 -18.19 -5.84
N LYS A 81 37.05 -18.77 -6.99
CA LYS A 81 38.13 -19.75 -7.12
C LYS A 81 39.52 -19.16 -6.98
N ASN A 82 40.39 -19.92 -6.29
CA ASN A 82 41.85 -19.72 -6.20
C ASN A 82 42.24 -18.30 -5.72
N ASN A 83 41.53 -17.76 -4.72
CA ASN A 83 41.68 -16.38 -4.30
C ASN A 83 41.57 -16.18 -2.76
N LEU A 84 42.64 -15.82 -2.10
CA LEU A 84 42.68 -15.55 -0.65
C LEU A 84 42.21 -14.11 -0.28
N SER A 85 41.79 -13.32 -1.27
CA SER A 85 41.25 -11.98 -1.05
C SER A 85 40.03 -11.74 -1.97
N PRO A 86 38.99 -12.57 -1.88
CA PRO A 86 37.85 -12.52 -2.76
C PRO A 86 37.03 -11.22 -2.61
N VAL A 87 36.38 -10.82 -3.68
CA VAL A 87 35.28 -9.86 -3.69
C VAL A 87 34.09 -10.65 -4.19
N TRP A 88 33.04 -10.74 -3.37
CA TRP A 88 31.81 -11.42 -3.72
C TRP A 88 30.84 -10.46 -4.38
N GLU A 89 29.98 -10.98 -5.26
CA GLU A 89 28.92 -10.19 -5.90
C GLU A 89 27.96 -9.59 -4.87
N PRO A 90 27.54 -8.33 -5.02
CA PRO A 90 26.53 -7.75 -4.16
C PRO A 90 25.23 -8.54 -4.20
N PHE A 91 24.61 -8.75 -3.06
CA PHE A 91 23.38 -9.54 -2.95
C PHE A 91 22.33 -8.85 -2.08
N LYS A 92 21.07 -9.23 -2.30
CA LYS A 92 19.92 -8.68 -1.59
C LYS A 92 19.31 -9.70 -0.65
N VAL A 93 19.03 -9.28 0.58
CA VAL A 93 18.30 -10.09 1.58
C VAL A 93 17.23 -9.24 2.25
N SER A 94 16.08 -9.86 2.58
CA SER A 94 15.03 -9.15 3.34
C SER A 94 15.51 -8.90 4.78
N LEU A 95 15.12 -7.76 5.36
CA LEU A 95 15.43 -7.45 6.76
C LEU A 95 14.81 -8.47 7.72
N ASN A 96 13.65 -9.00 7.37
CA ASN A 96 13.03 -10.07 8.14
C ASN A 96 13.88 -11.35 8.15
N SER A 97 14.39 -11.79 6.99
CA SER A 97 15.28 -12.96 6.92
C SER A 97 16.61 -12.69 7.62
N LEU A 98 17.18 -11.49 7.45
CA LEU A 98 18.48 -11.15 7.99
C LEU A 98 18.47 -11.07 9.51
N CYS A 99 17.55 -10.33 10.10
CA CYS A 99 17.57 -10.01 11.52
C CYS A 99 16.19 -10.03 12.20
N SER A 100 15.14 -10.60 11.56
CA SER A 100 13.74 -10.54 12.03
C SER A 100 13.31 -9.10 12.36
N CYS A 101 13.78 -8.14 11.57
CA CYS A 101 13.58 -6.71 11.76
C CYS A 101 14.13 -6.14 13.10
N GLU A 102 14.95 -6.90 13.83
CA GLU A 102 15.62 -6.48 15.08
C GLU A 102 17.07 -6.12 14.80
N GLU A 103 17.41 -4.84 14.79
CA GLU A 103 18.75 -4.35 14.41
C GLU A 103 19.89 -4.90 15.27
N LYS A 104 19.60 -5.26 16.52
CA LYS A 104 20.56 -5.81 17.50
C LYS A 104 20.63 -7.32 17.51
N ARG A 105 19.87 -8.00 16.67
CA ARG A 105 19.89 -9.47 16.56
C ARG A 105 21.27 -9.92 16.08
N LYS A 106 21.83 -10.94 16.75
CA LYS A 106 23.15 -11.44 16.43
C LYS A 106 23.14 -12.17 15.09
N LEU A 107 24.17 -11.85 14.31
CA LEU A 107 24.48 -12.49 13.03
C LEU A 107 25.83 -13.16 13.14
N ARG A 108 26.00 -14.29 12.46
CA ARG A 108 27.25 -15.01 12.35
C ARG A 108 27.64 -15.12 10.90
N GLY A 109 28.82 -14.61 10.53
CA GLY A 109 29.42 -14.84 9.23
C GLY A 109 30.44 -15.95 9.30
N VAL A 110 30.38 -16.90 8.36
CA VAL A 110 31.31 -18.03 8.28
C VAL A 110 31.95 -18.07 6.91
N VAL A 111 33.27 -18.10 6.87
CA VAL A 111 34.04 -18.25 5.63
C VAL A 111 34.51 -19.68 5.52
N TRP A 112 34.19 -20.28 4.37
CA TRP A 112 34.53 -21.64 4.02
C TRP A 112 35.43 -21.68 2.79
N ASP A 113 36.22 -22.72 2.71
CA ASP A 113 36.91 -23.16 1.49
C ASP A 113 36.06 -24.26 0.82
N TYR A 114 35.74 -24.07 -0.41
CA TYR A 114 34.88 -24.99 -1.15
C TYR A 114 35.61 -26.25 -1.57
N ASP A 115 35.08 -27.42 -1.20
CA ASP A 115 35.48 -28.72 -1.75
C ASP A 115 34.32 -29.33 -2.57
N SER A 116 34.62 -29.73 -3.80
CA SER A 116 33.68 -30.37 -4.69
C SER A 116 33.15 -31.73 -4.17
N ARG A 117 33.85 -32.34 -3.22
CA ARG A 117 33.46 -33.58 -2.54
C ARG A 117 32.45 -33.39 -1.42
N GLY A 118 31.99 -32.15 -1.21
CA GLY A 118 30.85 -31.81 -0.35
C GLY A 118 31.20 -31.52 1.12
N LYS A 119 32.46 -31.71 1.56
CA LYS A 119 32.89 -31.36 2.92
C LYS A 119 33.82 -30.15 2.85
N HIS A 120 33.25 -28.96 2.98
CA HIS A 120 34.00 -27.71 2.94
C HIS A 120 34.89 -27.55 4.15
N ASP A 121 36.06 -26.92 3.94
CA ASP A 121 37.02 -26.65 5.01
C ASP A 121 36.72 -25.28 5.66
N PHE A 122 36.66 -25.31 6.99
CA PHE A 122 36.38 -24.10 7.80
C PHE A 122 37.60 -23.19 7.86
N ILE A 123 37.46 -21.96 7.29
CA ILE A 123 38.51 -20.93 7.39
C ILE A 123 38.38 -20.17 8.71
N GLY A 124 37.20 -19.62 8.99
CA GLY A 124 36.92 -18.90 10.23
C GLY A 124 35.54 -18.25 10.25
N GLU A 125 35.22 -17.57 11.34
CA GLU A 125 33.95 -16.95 11.61
C GLU A 125 34.09 -15.57 12.23
N PHE A 126 33.04 -14.76 12.12
CA PHE A 126 32.89 -13.48 12.80
C PHE A 126 31.45 -13.29 13.25
N PHE A 127 31.22 -12.41 14.22
CA PHE A 127 29.91 -12.05 14.72
C PHE A 127 29.69 -10.56 14.54
N THR A 128 28.43 -10.20 14.24
CA THR A 128 28.01 -8.82 14.04
C THR A 128 26.53 -8.66 14.35
N THR A 129 25.99 -7.47 14.15
CA THR A 129 24.57 -7.12 14.18
C THR A 129 24.25 -6.22 12.98
N PHE A 130 22.98 -6.09 12.63
CA PHE A 130 22.59 -5.17 11.56
C PHE A 130 22.91 -3.71 11.93
N GLU A 131 22.73 -3.32 13.21
CA GLU A 131 23.13 -2.00 13.74
C GLU A 131 24.62 -1.71 13.51
N GLU A 132 25.49 -2.73 13.68
CA GLU A 132 26.92 -2.58 13.40
C GLU A 132 27.21 -2.49 11.91
N MET A 133 26.53 -3.29 11.08
CA MET A 133 26.65 -3.28 9.62
C MET A 133 26.24 -1.94 9.01
N GLN A 134 25.23 -1.26 9.57
CA GLN A 134 24.76 0.05 9.11
C GLN A 134 25.86 1.13 9.18
N LYS A 135 26.90 0.97 10.01
CA LYS A 135 28.04 1.89 10.05
C LYS A 135 28.84 1.91 8.75
N ALA A 136 28.63 0.92 7.87
CA ALA A 136 29.23 0.87 6.53
C ALA A 136 28.51 1.76 5.50
N MET A 137 27.43 2.43 5.88
CA MET A 137 26.74 3.37 4.99
C MET A 137 27.63 4.59 4.70
N GLY A 138 27.75 4.93 3.43
CA GLY A 138 28.62 6.00 2.97
C GLY A 138 30.08 5.55 2.76
N GLU A 139 31.03 6.42 3.09
CA GLU A 139 32.46 6.14 2.85
C GLU A 139 33.15 5.25 3.92
N ASN A 140 32.47 4.93 5.01
CA ASN A 140 32.99 4.11 6.08
C ASN A 140 32.90 2.63 5.72
N LYS A 141 33.97 1.89 6.03
CA LYS A 141 34.04 0.43 5.86
C LYS A 141 34.01 -0.24 7.21
N VAL A 142 33.15 -1.23 7.38
CA VAL A 142 33.13 -2.06 8.58
C VAL A 142 33.89 -3.35 8.29
N GLN A 143 34.75 -3.80 9.24
CA GLN A 143 35.53 -5.00 9.06
C GLN A 143 35.58 -5.81 10.35
N TRP A 144 35.70 -7.13 10.18
CA TRP A 144 35.79 -8.10 11.27
C TRP A 144 36.97 -9.05 11.05
N ASP A 145 37.63 -9.38 12.13
CA ASP A 145 38.64 -10.46 12.14
C ASP A 145 37.89 -11.81 11.97
N CYS A 146 38.29 -12.56 10.95
CA CYS A 146 37.80 -13.90 10.73
C CYS A 146 38.53 -14.87 11.66
N MET A 147 37.84 -15.40 12.68
CA MET A 147 38.47 -16.16 13.76
C MET A 147 38.23 -17.66 13.58
N ASN A 148 39.32 -18.45 13.69
CA ASN A 148 39.22 -19.89 13.78
C ASN A 148 39.41 -20.33 15.24
N PRO A 149 38.34 -20.76 15.95
CA PRO A 149 38.45 -21.13 17.38
C PRO A 149 39.49 -22.22 17.67
N LYS A 150 39.65 -23.18 16.76
CA LYS A 150 40.64 -24.25 16.89
C LYS A 150 42.08 -23.70 16.87
N TYR A 151 42.36 -22.72 16.01
CA TYR A 151 43.69 -22.09 15.91
C TYR A 151 43.94 -21.15 17.06
N LYS A 152 42.91 -20.46 17.54
CA LYS A 152 43.01 -19.59 18.73
C LYS A 152 43.48 -20.38 19.97
N ILE A 153 43.01 -21.60 20.11
CA ILE A 153 43.42 -22.47 21.23
C ILE A 153 44.84 -23.05 21.02
N LYS A 154 45.16 -23.44 19.77
CA LYS A 154 46.42 -24.18 19.50
C LYS A 154 47.65 -23.31 19.26
N LYS A 155 47.48 -22.09 18.76
CA LYS A 155 48.58 -21.21 18.34
C LYS A 155 48.69 -19.98 19.26
N ARG A 156 49.75 -19.88 20.06
CA ARG A 156 49.95 -18.79 21.04
C ARG A 156 49.94 -17.39 20.43
N ASN A 157 50.40 -17.25 19.18
CA ASN A 157 50.51 -15.96 18.47
C ASN A 157 49.44 -15.83 17.35
N TYR A 158 48.33 -16.58 17.41
CA TYR A 158 47.28 -16.48 16.43
C TYR A 158 46.56 -15.15 16.52
N LYS A 159 46.45 -14.43 15.40
CA LYS A 159 45.70 -13.15 15.31
C LYS A 159 44.33 -13.38 14.71
N ASN A 160 44.26 -13.81 13.45
CA ASN A 160 43.05 -14.12 12.72
C ASN A 160 43.35 -15.05 11.53
N SER A 161 42.33 -15.55 10.86
CA SER A 161 42.42 -16.33 9.62
C SER A 161 42.05 -15.51 8.38
N GLY A 162 42.19 -14.19 8.48
CA GLY A 162 41.82 -13.20 7.48
C GLY A 162 40.88 -12.15 8.03
N VAL A 163 40.52 -11.19 7.21
CA VAL A 163 39.61 -10.09 7.55
C VAL A 163 38.48 -10.02 6.55
N VAL A 164 37.23 -10.04 7.03
CA VAL A 164 36.04 -9.79 6.22
C VAL A 164 35.67 -8.32 6.31
N VAL A 165 35.34 -7.73 5.17
CA VAL A 165 35.03 -6.29 5.06
C VAL A 165 33.70 -6.14 4.37
N LEU A 166 32.78 -5.41 4.96
CA LEU A 166 31.57 -4.91 4.32
C LEU A 166 31.93 -3.61 3.58
N LEU A 167 31.83 -3.66 2.27
CA LEU A 167 32.23 -2.54 1.38
C LEU A 167 31.13 -1.50 1.26
N ASP A 168 29.89 -1.97 1.15
CA ASP A 168 28.73 -1.12 0.94
C ASP A 168 27.49 -1.80 1.54
N LEU A 169 26.55 -0.98 2.01
CA LEU A 169 25.25 -1.37 2.53
C LEU A 169 24.22 -0.35 2.07
N LYS A 170 23.22 -0.83 1.31
CA LYS A 170 22.08 -0.01 0.88
C LYS A 170 20.80 -0.60 1.43
N ILE A 171 20.04 0.21 2.16
CA ILE A 171 18.73 -0.16 2.70
C ILE A 171 17.65 0.30 1.72
N HIS A 172 16.84 -0.67 1.27
CA HIS A 172 15.66 -0.43 0.47
C HIS A 172 14.43 -0.69 1.36
N ARG A 173 13.89 0.36 1.93
CA ARG A 173 12.69 0.25 2.76
C ARG A 173 11.48 0.01 1.87
N VAL A 174 10.65 -0.94 2.28
CA VAL A 174 9.32 -1.17 1.70
C VAL A 174 8.32 -0.75 2.76
N TYR A 175 7.53 0.24 2.43
CA TYR A 175 6.50 0.76 3.32
C TYR A 175 5.18 0.04 3.05
N SER A 176 4.41 -0.23 4.11
CA SER A 176 3.05 -0.74 4.01
C SER A 176 2.06 0.41 3.85
N PHE A 177 0.82 0.10 3.46
CA PHE A 177 -0.28 1.07 3.46
C PHE A 177 -0.45 1.74 4.82
N LEU A 178 -0.36 0.95 5.89
CA LEU A 178 -0.51 1.46 7.25
C LEU A 178 0.62 2.43 7.63
N ASP A 179 1.85 2.23 7.14
CA ASP A 179 2.94 3.19 7.37
C ASP A 179 2.61 4.57 6.78
N TYR A 180 1.96 4.62 5.60
CA TYR A 180 1.52 5.87 5.00
C TYR A 180 0.40 6.54 5.81
N ILE A 181 -0.62 5.77 6.22
CA ILE A 181 -1.73 6.30 7.02
C ILE A 181 -1.24 6.80 8.38
N MET A 182 -0.42 6.03 9.09
CA MET A 182 0.17 6.44 10.37
C MET A 182 1.16 7.60 10.22
N GLY A 183 1.79 7.73 9.05
CA GLY A 183 2.61 8.89 8.67
C GLY A 183 1.80 10.15 8.39
N GLY A 184 0.47 10.08 8.43
CA GLY A 184 -0.44 11.21 8.23
C GLY A 184 -0.84 11.44 6.77
N CYS A 185 -0.74 10.40 5.92
CA CYS A 185 -1.37 10.43 4.61
C CYS A 185 -2.89 10.40 4.76
N GLN A 186 -3.56 11.41 4.22
CA GLN A 186 -5.02 11.53 4.26
C GLN A 186 -5.63 10.93 2.99
N ILE A 187 -6.73 10.22 3.16
CA ILE A 187 -7.49 9.67 2.03
C ILE A 187 -8.70 10.57 1.80
N HIS A 188 -8.73 11.24 0.64
CA HIS A 188 -9.87 12.04 0.21
C HIS A 188 -10.81 11.24 -0.65
N PHE A 189 -12.09 11.33 -0.36
CA PHE A 189 -13.12 10.55 -1.01
C PHE A 189 -14.03 11.42 -1.85
N THR A 190 -14.14 11.10 -3.15
CA THR A 190 -15.11 11.72 -4.06
C THR A 190 -16.09 10.68 -4.54
N VAL A 191 -17.36 10.96 -4.43
CA VAL A 191 -18.45 10.11 -4.95
C VAL A 191 -19.04 10.75 -6.20
N ALA A 192 -19.20 9.96 -7.25
CA ALA A 192 -19.86 10.37 -8.48
C ALA A 192 -21.10 9.48 -8.74
N ILE A 193 -22.26 10.08 -8.91
CA ILE A 193 -23.54 9.39 -9.05
C ILE A 193 -24.09 9.60 -10.45
N ASP A 194 -24.47 8.50 -11.09
CA ASP A 194 -25.08 8.47 -12.41
C ASP A 194 -26.55 8.90 -12.35
N PHE A 195 -26.88 10.01 -12.97
CA PHE A 195 -28.26 10.51 -13.12
C PHE A 195 -28.74 10.48 -14.58
N THR A 196 -28.30 9.50 -15.35
CA THR A 196 -28.78 9.31 -16.73
C THR A 196 -30.19 8.69 -16.77
N ALA A 197 -30.87 8.91 -17.88
CA ALA A 197 -32.27 8.49 -18.06
C ALA A 197 -32.46 6.96 -18.07
N SER A 198 -31.41 6.18 -18.31
CA SER A 198 -31.39 4.71 -18.20
C SER A 198 -31.83 4.21 -16.82
N ASN A 199 -31.54 4.99 -15.77
CA ASN A 199 -31.96 4.70 -14.39
C ASN A 199 -33.48 4.74 -14.17
N GLY A 200 -34.27 5.27 -15.13
CA GLY A 200 -35.71 5.45 -15.03
C GLY A 200 -36.10 6.70 -14.23
N ASP A 201 -37.39 7.11 -14.34
CA ASP A 201 -37.94 8.25 -13.62
C ASP A 201 -37.94 7.98 -12.10
N PRO A 202 -37.28 8.78 -11.26
CA PRO A 202 -37.23 8.56 -9.81
C PRO A 202 -38.56 8.52 -9.08
N ARG A 203 -39.62 9.03 -9.72
CA ARG A 203 -41.02 8.96 -9.20
C ARG A 203 -41.65 7.59 -9.40
N ASN A 204 -41.10 6.77 -10.28
CA ASN A 204 -41.57 5.42 -10.57
C ASN A 204 -40.82 4.40 -9.70
N SER A 205 -41.55 3.48 -9.08
CA SER A 205 -40.98 2.42 -8.24
C SER A 205 -40.05 1.45 -8.97
N CYS A 206 -40.05 1.44 -10.31
CA CYS A 206 -39.13 0.67 -11.13
C CYS A 206 -37.79 1.37 -11.37
N SER A 207 -37.64 2.64 -11.00
CA SER A 207 -36.41 3.39 -11.15
C SER A 207 -35.38 2.91 -10.13
N LEU A 208 -34.09 2.87 -10.53
CA LEU A 208 -32.97 2.59 -9.62
C LEU A 208 -32.80 3.71 -8.60
N HIS A 209 -33.27 4.93 -8.91
CA HIS A 209 -33.25 6.07 -8.00
C HIS A 209 -34.51 6.25 -7.15
N TYR A 210 -35.47 5.34 -7.26
CA TYR A 210 -36.71 5.47 -6.47
C TYR A 210 -36.43 5.46 -4.98
N ILE A 211 -36.86 6.50 -4.27
CA ILE A 211 -36.74 6.62 -2.83
C ILE A 211 -37.90 5.91 -2.14
N ASN A 212 -37.63 4.69 -1.68
CA ASN A 212 -38.59 3.92 -0.91
C ASN A 212 -38.46 4.26 0.58
N PRO A 213 -39.58 4.61 1.28
CA PRO A 213 -39.53 4.92 2.71
C PRO A 213 -39.08 3.75 3.62
N TYR A 214 -39.21 2.52 3.11
CA TYR A 214 -38.98 1.30 3.91
C TYR A 214 -37.70 0.57 3.54
N GLN A 215 -37.15 0.83 2.35
CA GLN A 215 -35.96 0.12 1.90
C GLN A 215 -35.10 1.01 1.02
N PRO A 216 -33.78 1.16 1.32
CA PRO A 216 -32.87 1.92 0.49
C PRO A 216 -32.73 1.28 -0.91
N ASN A 217 -32.63 2.12 -1.93
CA ASN A 217 -32.33 1.68 -3.30
C ASN A 217 -30.87 1.19 -3.42
N GLU A 218 -30.48 0.65 -4.59
CA GLU A 218 -29.15 0.08 -4.79
C GLU A 218 -28.05 1.15 -4.71
N TYR A 219 -28.29 2.37 -5.19
CA TYR A 219 -27.36 3.50 -5.05
C TYR A 219 -27.07 3.83 -3.59
N LEU A 220 -28.12 3.96 -2.78
CA LEU A 220 -27.98 4.23 -1.35
C LEU A 220 -27.26 3.10 -0.61
N LYS A 221 -27.57 1.84 -0.96
CA LYS A 221 -26.87 0.69 -0.35
C LYS A 221 -25.39 0.68 -0.66
N ALA A 222 -25.01 0.89 -1.92
CA ALA A 222 -23.60 0.94 -2.33
C ALA A 222 -22.88 2.13 -1.69
N LEU A 223 -23.53 3.32 -1.73
CA LEU A 223 -22.99 4.55 -1.16
C LEU A 223 -22.68 4.43 0.34
N VAL A 224 -23.63 3.94 1.12
CA VAL A 224 -23.47 3.79 2.58
C VAL A 224 -22.45 2.71 2.90
N ALA A 225 -22.53 1.54 2.23
CA ALA A 225 -21.61 0.44 2.53
C ALA A 225 -20.13 0.79 2.29
N VAL A 226 -19.84 1.51 1.21
CA VAL A 226 -18.47 1.94 0.89
C VAL A 226 -18.07 3.15 1.73
N GLY A 227 -18.95 4.14 1.84
CA GLY A 227 -18.68 5.40 2.52
C GLY A 227 -18.44 5.25 4.03
N GLU A 228 -19.15 4.34 4.72
CA GLU A 228 -18.95 4.09 6.15
C GLU A 228 -17.52 3.64 6.47
N ILE A 229 -16.91 2.84 5.60
CA ILE A 229 -15.52 2.39 5.81
C ILE A 229 -14.54 3.48 5.41
N CYS A 230 -14.79 4.16 4.30
CA CYS A 230 -13.88 5.20 3.81
C CYS A 230 -13.76 6.38 4.79
N GLN A 231 -14.84 6.75 5.46
CA GLN A 231 -14.80 7.85 6.45
C GLN A 231 -13.90 7.57 7.67
N ASP A 232 -13.51 6.30 7.90
CA ASP A 232 -12.56 5.97 8.97
C ASP A 232 -11.11 6.31 8.60
N TYR A 233 -10.82 6.45 7.29
CA TYR A 233 -9.51 6.85 6.76
C TYR A 233 -9.42 8.35 6.45
N ASP A 234 -10.55 9.05 6.45
CA ASP A 234 -10.64 10.48 6.22
C ASP A 234 -10.72 11.24 7.55
N SER A 235 -9.71 12.05 7.83
CA SER A 235 -9.60 12.72 9.13
C SER A 235 -10.58 13.88 9.29
N ASP A 236 -10.98 14.55 8.21
CA ASP A 236 -11.94 15.67 8.24
C ASP A 236 -13.40 15.23 7.97
N LYS A 237 -13.57 13.97 7.53
CA LYS A 237 -14.87 13.35 7.23
C LYS A 237 -15.72 14.14 6.23
N LYS A 238 -15.08 14.77 5.27
CA LYS A 238 -15.73 15.54 4.22
C LYS A 238 -15.63 14.80 2.90
N PHE A 239 -16.75 14.57 2.27
CA PHE A 239 -16.83 13.86 0.99
C PHE A 239 -17.25 14.81 -0.11
N SER A 240 -16.45 14.93 -1.17
CA SER A 240 -16.91 15.56 -2.40
C SER A 240 -17.98 14.69 -3.05
N ALA A 241 -19.12 15.27 -3.38
CA ALA A 241 -20.23 14.54 -3.95
C ALA A 241 -20.70 15.18 -5.27
N LEU A 242 -20.51 14.43 -6.36
CA LEU A 242 -20.74 14.87 -7.73
C LEU A 242 -21.85 14.04 -8.40
N GLY A 243 -22.47 14.63 -9.40
CA GLY A 243 -23.42 13.95 -10.27
C GLY A 243 -23.08 14.16 -11.74
N PHE A 244 -23.51 13.23 -12.58
CA PHE A 244 -23.34 13.33 -14.03
C PHE A 244 -24.58 12.84 -14.79
N GLY A 245 -24.70 13.28 -16.04
CA GLY A 245 -25.75 12.80 -16.95
C GLY A 245 -27.12 13.42 -16.73
N ALA A 246 -27.25 14.54 -16.01
CA ALA A 246 -28.51 15.20 -15.76
C ALA A 246 -28.56 16.64 -16.26
N ARG A 247 -29.79 17.15 -16.47
CA ARG A 247 -30.06 18.58 -16.63
C ARG A 247 -30.24 19.19 -15.24
N ILE A 248 -29.50 20.27 -14.96
CA ILE A 248 -29.47 20.88 -13.64
C ILE A 248 -30.05 22.31 -13.66
N PRO A 249 -30.74 22.73 -12.57
CA PRO A 249 -31.23 24.10 -12.49
C PRO A 249 -30.05 25.11 -12.45
N PRO A 250 -30.28 26.41 -12.79
CA PRO A 250 -31.57 27.00 -13.19
C PRO A 250 -31.89 26.86 -14.68
N LYS A 251 -30.86 26.62 -15.52
CA LYS A 251 -31.02 26.61 -16.98
C LYS A 251 -31.45 25.25 -17.54
N TYR A 252 -31.32 24.19 -16.77
CA TYR A 252 -31.54 22.81 -17.19
C TYR A 252 -30.68 22.37 -18.39
N GLU A 253 -29.46 22.88 -18.42
CA GLU A 253 -28.40 22.37 -19.29
C GLU A 253 -27.84 21.06 -18.76
N VAL A 254 -27.36 20.20 -19.68
CA VAL A 254 -26.78 18.90 -19.30
C VAL A 254 -25.41 19.14 -18.64
N SER A 255 -25.19 18.51 -17.50
CA SER A 255 -23.89 18.53 -16.80
C SER A 255 -23.42 17.12 -16.52
N HIS A 256 -22.09 16.93 -16.57
CA HIS A 256 -21.41 15.68 -16.30
C HIS A 256 -20.43 15.73 -15.12
N ASP A 257 -20.46 16.83 -14.33
CA ASP A 257 -19.53 17.04 -13.20
C ASP A 257 -20.07 18.02 -12.15
N PHE A 258 -21.40 18.07 -11.97
CA PHE A 258 -22.04 19.01 -11.04
C PHE A 258 -21.99 18.54 -9.58
N ALA A 259 -21.89 19.49 -8.64
CA ALA A 259 -22.02 19.21 -7.21
C ALA A 259 -23.49 18.87 -6.86
N ILE A 260 -23.75 17.73 -6.19
CA ILE A 260 -25.13 17.32 -5.87
C ILE A 260 -25.78 18.17 -4.77
N ASN A 261 -24.99 18.92 -4.01
CA ASN A 261 -25.46 19.95 -3.07
C ASN A 261 -25.80 21.30 -3.78
N PHE A 262 -25.55 21.39 -5.10
CA PHE A 262 -25.69 22.59 -5.92
C PHE A 262 -24.87 23.79 -5.47
N ASN A 263 -23.81 23.58 -4.71
CA ASN A 263 -22.84 24.61 -4.38
C ASN A 263 -21.60 24.46 -5.30
N PRO A 264 -21.41 25.32 -6.31
CA PRO A 264 -20.31 25.20 -7.26
C PRO A 264 -18.93 25.51 -6.64
N ASP A 265 -18.91 26.25 -5.53
CA ASP A 265 -17.70 26.65 -4.84
C ASP A 265 -17.25 25.63 -3.78
N ASN A 266 -18.15 24.75 -3.34
CA ASN A 266 -17.85 23.71 -2.37
C ASN A 266 -18.79 22.50 -2.58
N ASP A 267 -18.27 21.43 -3.17
CA ASP A 267 -18.98 20.19 -3.41
C ASP A 267 -18.90 19.19 -2.24
N GLU A 268 -18.29 19.60 -1.13
CA GLU A 268 -18.17 18.78 0.07
C GLU A 268 -19.47 18.62 0.85
N CYS A 269 -19.66 17.43 1.37
CA CYS A 269 -20.75 17.02 2.25
C CYS A 269 -20.18 16.51 3.57
N GLU A 270 -20.86 16.77 4.68
CA GLU A 270 -20.48 16.35 6.04
C GLU A 270 -20.71 14.82 6.22
N GLY A 271 -19.64 14.03 6.10
CA GLY A 271 -19.69 12.58 6.19
C GLY A 271 -20.59 11.93 5.16
N ILE A 272 -20.71 10.60 5.24
CA ILE A 272 -21.57 9.84 4.33
C ILE A 272 -23.05 10.22 4.48
N GLN A 273 -23.49 10.60 5.67
CA GLN A 273 -24.86 11.01 5.89
C GLN A 273 -25.20 12.31 5.14
N GLY A 274 -24.30 13.28 5.09
CA GLY A 274 -24.46 14.52 4.31
C GLY A 274 -24.53 14.23 2.79
N VAL A 275 -23.78 13.24 2.30
CA VAL A 275 -23.89 12.78 0.89
C VAL A 275 -25.28 12.18 0.62
N VAL A 276 -25.77 11.32 1.51
CA VAL A 276 -27.11 10.71 1.40
C VAL A 276 -28.21 11.78 1.37
N GLU A 277 -28.15 12.76 2.26
CA GLU A 277 -29.11 13.87 2.33
C GLU A 277 -29.04 14.73 1.06
N SER A 278 -27.86 15.04 0.57
CA SER A 278 -27.65 15.79 -0.66
C SER A 278 -28.20 15.01 -1.89
N TYR A 279 -27.93 13.70 -1.96
CA TYR A 279 -28.46 12.83 -3.01
C TYR A 279 -30.00 12.83 -3.02
N GLN A 280 -30.64 12.62 -1.89
CA GLN A 280 -32.11 12.61 -1.78
C GLN A 280 -32.74 13.98 -2.10
N SER A 281 -32.09 15.06 -1.70
CA SER A 281 -32.57 16.41 -1.97
C SER A 281 -32.29 16.89 -3.40
N CYS A 282 -31.33 16.29 -4.08
CA CYS A 282 -30.97 16.56 -5.47
C CYS A 282 -32.01 15.99 -6.45
N LEU A 283 -32.44 14.74 -6.27
CA LEU A 283 -33.30 14.00 -7.18
C LEU A 283 -34.57 14.76 -7.67
N PRO A 284 -35.34 15.44 -6.81
CA PRO A 284 -36.53 16.17 -7.26
C PRO A 284 -36.22 17.46 -8.04
N LYS A 285 -34.96 17.94 -8.01
CA LYS A 285 -34.56 19.21 -8.62
C LYS A 285 -33.91 19.05 -9.99
N ILE A 286 -33.49 17.85 -10.35
CA ILE A 286 -32.80 17.56 -11.61
C ILE A 286 -33.74 16.84 -12.57
N GLN A 287 -33.36 16.79 -13.86
CA GLN A 287 -33.97 15.96 -14.87
C GLN A 287 -32.92 14.95 -15.36
N LEU A 288 -33.18 13.66 -15.13
CA LEU A 288 -32.30 12.59 -15.65
C LEU A 288 -32.28 12.68 -17.19
N TYR A 289 -31.06 12.55 -17.76
CA TYR A 289 -30.94 12.77 -19.21
C TYR A 289 -29.88 11.83 -19.83
N GLY A 290 -28.67 12.24 -20.02
CA GLY A 290 -27.55 11.54 -20.67
C GLY A 290 -26.75 12.49 -21.59
N PRO A 291 -25.72 11.97 -22.24
CA PRO A 291 -25.17 10.61 -22.22
C PRO A 291 -24.47 10.24 -20.90
N THR A 292 -24.05 8.96 -20.74
CA THR A 292 -23.30 8.48 -19.57
C THR A 292 -21.81 8.77 -19.76
N ASN A 293 -21.40 10.02 -19.52
CA ASN A 293 -20.02 10.48 -19.68
C ASN A 293 -19.36 10.62 -18.32
N VAL A 294 -18.27 9.87 -18.09
CA VAL A 294 -17.52 9.84 -16.81
C VAL A 294 -16.13 10.48 -16.91
N ALA A 295 -15.58 10.64 -18.12
CA ALA A 295 -14.29 11.30 -18.32
C ALA A 295 -14.20 12.71 -17.69
N PRO A 296 -15.25 13.56 -17.71
CA PRO A 296 -15.22 14.87 -17.05
C PRO A 296 -14.97 14.77 -15.55
N ILE A 297 -15.61 13.82 -14.85
CA ILE A 297 -15.43 13.61 -13.41
C ILE A 297 -14.04 13.08 -13.10
N ILE A 298 -13.58 12.08 -13.85
CA ILE A 298 -12.20 11.57 -13.69
C ILE A 298 -11.19 12.71 -13.86
N THR A 299 -11.38 13.54 -14.88
CA THR A 299 -10.51 14.69 -15.14
C THR A 299 -10.58 15.75 -14.04
N LYS A 300 -11.76 15.98 -13.45
CA LYS A 300 -11.93 16.93 -12.33
C LYS A 300 -11.15 16.47 -11.10
N VAL A 301 -11.30 15.22 -10.69
CA VAL A 301 -10.56 14.67 -9.53
C VAL A 301 -9.07 14.58 -9.82
N ALA A 302 -8.67 14.20 -11.04
CA ALA A 302 -7.28 14.15 -11.46
C ALA A 302 -6.58 15.52 -11.37
N ARG A 303 -7.27 16.64 -11.61
CA ARG A 303 -6.70 18.00 -11.42
C ARG A 303 -6.36 18.25 -9.96
N VAL A 304 -7.25 17.91 -9.03
CA VAL A 304 -7.00 18.06 -7.59
C VAL A 304 -5.81 17.19 -7.17
N ALA A 305 -5.77 15.94 -7.63
CA ALA A 305 -4.65 15.03 -7.36
C ALA A 305 -3.32 15.52 -7.95
N ALA A 306 -3.34 16.20 -9.12
CA ALA A 306 -2.15 16.77 -9.75
C ALA A 306 -1.58 17.95 -8.97
N ASP A 307 -2.44 18.75 -8.32
CA ASP A 307 -1.98 19.85 -7.46
C ASP A 307 -1.25 19.33 -6.23
N GLU A 308 -1.69 18.20 -5.68
CA GLU A 308 -1.01 17.53 -4.56
C GLU A 308 0.34 16.94 -4.95
N GLU A 309 0.50 16.40 -6.15
CA GLU A 309 1.78 15.86 -6.63
C GLU A 309 2.93 16.91 -6.54
N ARG A 310 2.61 18.20 -6.61
CA ARG A 310 3.59 19.28 -6.50
C ARG A 310 4.22 19.39 -5.13
N THR A 311 3.57 18.88 -4.09
CA THR A 311 4.11 18.90 -2.71
C THR A 311 5.31 17.97 -2.55
N LYS A 312 5.43 16.94 -3.40
CA LYS A 312 6.45 15.87 -3.34
C LYS A 312 6.49 15.15 -1.99
N GLU A 313 5.35 15.07 -1.34
CA GLU A 313 5.18 14.42 -0.05
C GLU A 313 4.07 13.36 -0.12
N ALA A 314 4.15 12.34 0.73
CA ALA A 314 3.08 11.36 0.86
C ALA A 314 2.00 11.88 1.83
N SER A 315 1.28 12.93 1.43
CA SER A 315 0.34 13.67 2.29
C SER A 315 -1.11 13.38 2.00
N GLN A 316 -1.49 13.18 0.73
CA GLN A 316 -2.89 13.04 0.33
C GLN A 316 -3.02 12.04 -0.83
N TYR A 317 -4.02 11.19 -0.74
CA TYR A 317 -4.38 10.24 -1.78
C TYR A 317 -5.88 10.35 -2.07
N PHE A 318 -6.29 10.24 -3.32
CA PHE A 318 -7.66 10.50 -3.75
C PHE A 318 -8.32 9.21 -4.24
N ILE A 319 -9.54 8.94 -3.77
CA ILE A 319 -10.37 7.83 -4.22
C ILE A 319 -11.62 8.39 -4.87
N LEU A 320 -11.83 8.05 -6.13
CA LEU A 320 -13.05 8.37 -6.87
C LEU A 320 -13.94 7.13 -6.94
N LEU A 321 -15.10 7.17 -6.27
CA LEU A 321 -16.14 6.16 -6.38
C LEU A 321 -17.17 6.60 -7.42
N ILE A 322 -17.35 5.81 -8.48
CA ILE A 322 -18.36 6.03 -9.52
C ILE A 322 -19.46 4.98 -9.35
N LEU A 323 -20.69 5.42 -9.16
CA LEU A 323 -21.87 4.57 -9.15
C LEU A 323 -22.64 4.78 -10.46
N THR A 324 -22.78 3.74 -11.27
CA THR A 324 -23.41 3.81 -12.60
C THR A 324 -24.28 2.59 -12.91
N ASP A 325 -25.36 2.78 -13.69
CA ASP A 325 -26.28 1.71 -14.06
C ASP A 325 -25.97 1.06 -15.42
N GLY A 326 -24.95 1.53 -16.11
CA GLY A 326 -24.65 1.07 -17.46
C GLY A 326 -23.21 1.33 -17.91
N VAL A 327 -23.03 1.06 -19.20
CA VAL A 327 -21.74 1.28 -19.86
C VAL A 327 -21.58 2.76 -20.18
N VAL A 328 -20.37 3.29 -19.94
CA VAL A 328 -20.04 4.67 -20.28
C VAL A 328 -20.06 4.89 -21.79
N THR A 329 -20.60 6.02 -22.22
CA THR A 329 -20.72 6.37 -23.65
C THR A 329 -19.46 7.04 -24.20
N ASP A 330 -18.64 7.65 -23.34
CA ASP A 330 -17.37 8.29 -23.67
C ASP A 330 -16.15 7.38 -23.39
N MET A 331 -16.25 6.08 -23.72
CA MET A 331 -15.23 5.07 -23.41
C MET A 331 -13.81 5.48 -23.86
N ALA A 332 -13.67 6.10 -25.02
CA ALA A 332 -12.39 6.55 -25.53
C ALA A 332 -11.75 7.65 -24.64
N ASP A 333 -12.55 8.65 -24.26
CA ASP A 333 -12.12 9.75 -23.41
C ASP A 333 -11.89 9.27 -21.96
N THR A 334 -12.71 8.32 -21.51
CA THR A 334 -12.58 7.66 -20.20
C THR A 334 -11.24 6.92 -20.11
N ARG A 335 -10.87 6.12 -21.12
CA ARG A 335 -9.58 5.42 -21.17
C ARG A 335 -8.41 6.40 -21.17
N GLU A 336 -8.49 7.50 -21.93
CA GLU A 336 -7.46 8.53 -21.93
C GLU A 336 -7.34 9.22 -20.57
N ALA A 337 -8.47 9.53 -19.91
CA ALA A 337 -8.50 10.11 -18.58
C ALA A 337 -7.88 9.17 -17.52
N ILE A 338 -8.19 7.86 -17.56
CA ILE A 338 -7.61 6.85 -16.67
C ILE A 338 -6.09 6.73 -16.89
N VAL A 339 -5.62 6.70 -18.15
CA VAL A 339 -4.18 6.64 -18.45
C VAL A 339 -3.46 7.84 -17.84
N ARG A 340 -4.00 9.06 -17.97
CA ARG A 340 -3.43 10.24 -17.35
C ARG A 340 -3.46 10.18 -15.83
N ALA A 341 -4.59 9.74 -15.26
CA ALA A 341 -4.78 9.61 -13.81
C ALA A 341 -3.85 8.56 -13.19
N SER A 342 -3.40 7.54 -13.95
CA SER A 342 -2.50 6.50 -13.44
C SER A 342 -1.13 7.01 -12.99
N TYR A 343 -0.75 8.24 -13.37
CA TYR A 343 0.47 8.92 -12.91
C TYR A 343 0.29 9.70 -11.60
N LEU A 344 -0.95 9.82 -11.10
CA LEU A 344 -1.35 10.66 -9.97
C LEU A 344 -1.68 9.84 -8.71
N PRO A 345 -1.71 10.48 -7.51
CA PRO A 345 -2.05 9.81 -6.25
C PRO A 345 -3.56 9.55 -6.15
N MET A 346 -4.10 8.72 -7.05
CA MET A 346 -5.52 8.41 -7.04
C MET A 346 -5.83 6.98 -7.46
N SER A 347 -7.00 6.53 -7.01
CA SER A 347 -7.66 5.28 -7.42
C SER A 347 -9.09 5.57 -7.87
N ILE A 348 -9.61 4.73 -8.75
CA ILE A 348 -10.96 4.81 -9.27
C ILE A 348 -11.68 3.51 -8.97
N ILE A 349 -12.82 3.59 -8.32
CA ILE A 349 -13.68 2.46 -8.02
C ILE A 349 -14.97 2.65 -8.79
N ILE A 350 -15.36 1.69 -9.60
CA ILE A 350 -16.61 1.72 -10.36
C ILE A 350 -17.53 0.62 -9.83
N VAL A 351 -18.69 1.01 -9.33
CA VAL A 351 -19.72 0.07 -8.88
C VAL A 351 -20.88 0.09 -9.86
N GLY A 352 -21.09 -1.05 -10.52
CA GLY A 352 -22.20 -1.26 -11.45
C GLY A 352 -23.50 -1.56 -10.70
N VAL A 353 -24.47 -0.65 -10.75
CA VAL A 353 -25.79 -0.75 -10.11
C VAL A 353 -26.80 -1.31 -11.11
N GLY A 354 -27.75 -2.13 -10.64
CA GLY A 354 -28.77 -2.71 -11.51
C GLY A 354 -28.32 -3.98 -12.24
N ASN A 355 -28.94 -4.26 -13.39
CA ASN A 355 -28.79 -5.53 -14.11
C ASN A 355 -28.24 -5.38 -15.54
N ALA A 356 -27.59 -4.25 -15.84
CA ALA A 356 -26.98 -4.04 -17.15
C ALA A 356 -25.85 -5.04 -17.46
N ASP A 357 -25.48 -5.15 -18.72
CA ASP A 357 -24.25 -5.84 -19.13
C ASP A 357 -23.06 -4.90 -18.93
N PHE A 358 -22.16 -5.26 -18.01
CA PHE A 358 -20.98 -4.50 -17.68
C PHE A 358 -19.68 -5.05 -18.29
N THR A 359 -19.79 -5.93 -19.29
CA THR A 359 -18.59 -6.56 -19.91
C THR A 359 -17.60 -5.53 -20.40
N ASP A 360 -18.05 -4.44 -21.05
CA ASP A 360 -17.17 -3.36 -21.51
C ASP A 360 -16.57 -2.56 -20.35
N MET A 361 -17.21 -2.52 -19.18
CA MET A 361 -16.67 -1.84 -17.99
C MET A 361 -15.56 -2.65 -17.31
N GLN A 362 -15.63 -3.98 -17.40
CA GLN A 362 -14.57 -4.86 -16.89
C GLN A 362 -13.25 -4.66 -17.63
N ILE A 363 -13.28 -4.19 -18.87
CA ILE A 363 -12.07 -3.84 -19.64
C ILE A 363 -11.29 -2.68 -18.98
N LEU A 364 -11.98 -1.83 -18.22
CA LEU A 364 -11.34 -0.71 -17.51
C LEU A 364 -10.59 -1.17 -16.25
N ASP A 365 -10.91 -2.34 -15.71
CA ASP A 365 -10.34 -2.92 -14.48
C ASP A 365 -8.91 -3.42 -14.62
N GLY A 366 -8.38 -3.52 -15.83
CA GLY A 366 -6.97 -3.87 -16.03
C GLY A 366 -6.59 -5.33 -15.69
N ASP A 367 -7.43 -6.12 -15.04
CA ASP A 367 -7.18 -7.51 -14.61
C ASP A 367 -6.84 -8.43 -15.78
N ASP A 368 -7.46 -8.24 -16.94
CA ASP A 368 -7.28 -9.06 -18.15
C ASP A 368 -6.15 -8.54 -19.07
N GLY A 369 -5.46 -7.45 -18.70
CA GLY A 369 -4.37 -6.89 -19.51
C GLY A 369 -4.12 -5.40 -19.25
N VAL A 370 -3.06 -4.87 -19.84
CA VAL A 370 -2.68 -3.45 -19.65
C VAL A 370 -3.65 -2.54 -20.39
N LEU A 371 -4.42 -1.74 -19.66
CA LEU A 371 -5.29 -0.71 -20.23
C LEU A 371 -4.48 0.30 -21.04
N ARG A 372 -4.99 0.66 -22.23
CA ARG A 372 -4.33 1.63 -23.12
C ARG A 372 -5.29 2.73 -23.52
N SER A 373 -4.73 3.94 -23.70
CA SER A 373 -5.45 5.06 -24.31
C SER A 373 -5.82 4.75 -25.75
N PRO A 374 -6.71 5.52 -26.39
CA PRO A 374 -6.98 5.40 -27.83
C PRO A 374 -5.74 5.59 -28.71
N LYS A 375 -4.71 6.27 -28.18
CA LYS A 375 -3.41 6.47 -28.86
C LYS A 375 -2.43 5.32 -28.63
N GLY A 376 -2.80 4.30 -27.87
CA GLY A 376 -1.96 3.14 -27.55
C GLY A 376 -1.04 3.31 -26.33
N GLU A 377 -1.09 4.44 -25.63
CA GLU A 377 -0.30 4.69 -24.42
C GLU A 377 -0.82 3.81 -23.28
N PRO A 378 0.04 3.02 -22.60
CA PRO A 378 -0.39 2.18 -21.52
C PRO A 378 -0.59 2.97 -20.23
N VAL A 379 -1.41 2.48 -19.30
CA VAL A 379 -1.43 2.95 -17.91
C VAL A 379 -0.07 2.71 -17.26
N LEU A 380 0.33 3.62 -16.38
CA LEU A 380 1.56 3.46 -15.59
C LEU A 380 1.40 2.37 -14.52
N ARG A 381 0.24 2.35 -13.88
CA ARG A 381 -0.18 1.39 -12.86
C ARG A 381 -1.68 1.16 -12.98
N ASP A 382 -2.14 0.03 -12.50
CA ASP A 382 -3.57 -0.22 -12.36
C ASP A 382 -4.13 0.64 -11.22
N ILE A 383 -5.19 1.40 -11.54
CA ILE A 383 -5.85 2.32 -10.61
C ILE A 383 -7.36 2.13 -10.56
N VAL A 384 -7.91 1.23 -11.38
CA VAL A 384 -9.34 1.03 -11.51
C VAL A 384 -9.73 -0.30 -10.90
N GLN A 385 -10.79 -0.32 -10.14
CA GLN A 385 -11.47 -1.54 -9.72
C GLN A 385 -12.95 -1.46 -10.10
N PHE A 386 -13.45 -2.49 -10.78
CA PHE A 386 -14.86 -2.62 -11.15
C PHE A 386 -15.55 -3.69 -10.31
N VAL A 387 -16.69 -3.35 -9.71
CA VAL A 387 -17.49 -4.25 -8.88
C VAL A 387 -18.96 -4.21 -9.28
N PRO A 388 -19.53 -5.32 -9.79
CA PRO A 388 -20.97 -5.39 -10.08
C PRO A 388 -21.76 -5.57 -8.78
N PHE A 389 -22.55 -4.57 -8.38
CA PHE A 389 -23.32 -4.59 -7.13
C PHE A 389 -24.27 -5.79 -7.02
N ARG A 390 -24.78 -6.30 -8.14
CA ARG A 390 -25.69 -7.47 -8.18
C ARG A 390 -25.11 -8.72 -7.50
N GLU A 391 -23.80 -8.88 -7.48
CA GLU A 391 -23.13 -10.00 -6.83
C GLU A 391 -23.14 -9.89 -5.30
N PHE A 392 -23.40 -8.70 -4.79
CA PHE A 392 -23.40 -8.37 -3.37
C PHE A 392 -24.79 -8.08 -2.79
N LYS A 393 -25.88 -8.26 -3.58
CA LYS A 393 -27.25 -7.97 -3.12
C LYS A 393 -27.63 -8.66 -1.81
N ASN A 394 -27.10 -9.85 -1.57
CA ASN A 394 -27.34 -10.67 -0.37
C ASN A 394 -26.12 -10.72 0.57
N ALA A 395 -25.06 -10.02 0.26
CA ALA A 395 -23.89 -9.93 1.09
C ALA A 395 -24.05 -8.88 2.20
N SER A 396 -23.24 -8.99 3.25
CA SER A 396 -23.19 -7.92 4.25
C SER A 396 -22.55 -6.66 3.65
N PRO A 397 -22.91 -5.45 4.13
CA PRO A 397 -22.26 -4.21 3.71
C PRO A 397 -20.73 -4.29 3.83
N THR A 398 -20.22 -4.92 4.89
CA THR A 398 -18.79 -5.15 5.11
C THR A 398 -18.15 -6.01 4.00
N ALA A 399 -18.86 -7.00 3.46
CA ALA A 399 -18.32 -7.84 2.38
C ALA A 399 -18.21 -7.06 1.07
N LEU A 400 -19.21 -6.22 0.74
CA LEU A 400 -19.13 -5.31 -0.40
C LEU A 400 -17.95 -4.35 -0.25
N ALA A 401 -17.84 -3.67 0.88
CA ALA A 401 -16.78 -2.70 1.11
C ALA A 401 -15.37 -3.34 1.07
N LYS A 402 -15.22 -4.56 1.63
CA LYS A 402 -13.97 -5.31 1.53
C LYS A 402 -13.57 -5.61 0.09
N CYS A 403 -14.51 -5.97 -0.77
CA CYS A 403 -14.26 -6.21 -2.18
C CYS A 403 -13.90 -4.90 -2.91
N VAL A 404 -14.72 -3.87 -2.72
CA VAL A 404 -14.57 -2.56 -3.38
C VAL A 404 -13.25 -1.87 -3.04
N LEU A 405 -12.75 -2.04 -1.82
CA LEU A 405 -11.51 -1.42 -1.33
C LEU A 405 -10.29 -2.34 -1.36
N ALA A 406 -10.42 -3.56 -1.92
CA ALA A 406 -9.37 -4.59 -1.83
C ALA A 406 -8.03 -4.13 -2.40
N GLU A 407 -8.03 -3.38 -3.49
CA GLU A 407 -6.83 -2.97 -4.20
C GLU A 407 -6.24 -1.63 -3.73
N VAL A 408 -7.05 -0.79 -3.11
CA VAL A 408 -6.63 0.56 -2.71
C VAL A 408 -5.33 0.56 -1.88
N PRO A 409 -5.15 -0.30 -0.86
CA PRO A 409 -3.91 -0.34 -0.09
C PRO A 409 -2.67 -0.60 -0.94
N LYS A 410 -2.77 -1.53 -1.90
CA LYS A 410 -1.69 -1.83 -2.84
C LYS A 410 -1.42 -0.65 -3.76
N GLN A 411 -2.45 -0.05 -4.33
CA GLN A 411 -2.35 1.08 -5.26
C GLN A 411 -1.71 2.33 -4.61
N VAL A 412 -2.00 2.61 -3.32
CA VAL A 412 -1.35 3.68 -2.54
C VAL A 412 0.14 3.43 -2.40
N VAL A 413 0.51 2.21 -1.97
CA VAL A 413 1.92 1.82 -1.80
C VAL A 413 2.68 1.88 -3.12
N GLU A 414 2.10 1.37 -4.20
CA GLU A 414 2.71 1.40 -5.54
C GLU A 414 2.98 2.82 -6.01
N TYR A 415 2.01 3.74 -5.85
CA TYR A 415 2.20 5.13 -6.24
C TYR A 415 3.36 5.80 -5.51
N TYR A 416 3.33 5.77 -4.18
CA TYR A 416 4.35 6.45 -3.39
C TYR A 416 5.72 5.78 -3.49
N SER A 417 5.78 4.45 -3.66
CA SER A 417 7.03 3.74 -3.92
C SER A 417 7.62 4.11 -5.29
N TYR A 418 6.79 4.23 -6.32
CA TYR A 418 7.20 4.67 -7.65
C TYR A 418 7.77 6.09 -7.64
N LYS A 419 7.13 7.01 -6.90
CA LYS A 419 7.60 8.39 -6.73
C LYS A 419 8.77 8.53 -5.76
N ALA A 420 9.16 7.45 -5.07
CA ALA A 420 10.16 7.46 -3.98
C ALA A 420 9.81 8.44 -2.85
N PHE A 421 8.52 8.59 -2.53
CA PHE A 421 8.04 9.41 -1.42
C PHE A 421 7.81 8.52 -0.18
N PRO A 422 8.66 8.61 0.85
CA PRO A 422 8.46 7.84 2.07
C PRO A 422 7.28 8.38 2.89
N PRO A 423 6.68 7.57 3.78
CA PRO A 423 5.76 8.07 4.79
C PRO A 423 6.43 9.19 5.60
N ARG A 424 5.65 10.16 6.01
CA ARG A 424 6.14 11.18 6.94
C ARG A 424 6.50 10.53 8.27
N CYS A 425 7.59 10.95 8.89
CA CYS A 425 7.86 10.54 10.29
C CYS A 425 6.77 11.13 11.19
N PRO A 426 6.11 10.33 12.04
CA PRO A 426 5.19 10.87 13.04
C PRO A 426 5.95 11.90 13.86
N ARG A 427 5.46 13.14 13.92
CA ARG A 427 6.01 14.12 14.86
C ARG A 427 5.84 13.55 16.27
N PRO A 428 6.88 13.54 17.11
CA PRO A 428 6.70 13.19 18.51
C PRO A 428 5.60 14.11 19.07
N PRO A 429 4.68 13.59 19.92
CA PRO A 429 3.65 14.41 20.51
C PRO A 429 4.32 15.62 21.17
N THR A 430 3.88 16.82 20.81
CA THR A 430 4.30 18.05 21.49
C THR A 430 4.00 17.88 22.98
N PRO A 431 4.96 18.09 23.88
CA PRO A 431 4.70 17.98 25.30
C PRO A 431 3.57 18.95 25.65
N ASP A 432 2.53 18.42 26.27
CA ASP A 432 1.38 19.19 26.73
C ASP A 432 1.87 20.30 27.68
N PRO A 433 1.72 21.57 27.33
CA PRO A 433 2.18 22.66 28.21
C PRO A 433 1.42 22.75 29.54
N SER A 434 0.37 21.93 29.75
CA SER A 434 -0.43 21.88 30.96
C SER A 434 0.12 20.96 32.05
N LEU A 435 1.13 20.10 31.74
CA LEU A 435 1.81 19.31 32.76
C LEU A 435 3.01 20.08 33.29
N GLY A 436 2.67 21.00 34.22
CA GLY A 436 3.65 21.75 34.98
C GLY A 436 4.61 20.85 35.76
N SER A 437 5.88 21.25 35.74
CA SER A 437 6.98 20.60 36.47
C SER A 437 6.60 20.39 37.93
N PRO A 438 6.87 19.25 38.54
CA PRO A 438 6.77 19.09 39.96
C PRO A 438 7.85 19.96 40.66
N GLN A 439 7.41 20.80 41.58
CA GLN A 439 8.27 21.53 42.52
C GLN A 439 8.97 20.58 43.51
#